data_6282d12ae0c045dc8c545fb89cfebc1b
#
_entry.id   6282d12ae0c045dc8c545fb89cfebc1b
#
_cell.length_a   1.000
_cell.length_b   1.000
_cell.length_c   1.000
_cell.angle_alpha   90.00
_cell.angle_beta   90.00
_cell.angle_gamma   90.00
#
_symmetry.space_group_name_H-M   'P 1'
#
loop_
_entity.id
_entity.type
_entity.pdbx_description
1 polymer ?
#
loop_
_entity_poly.entity_id
_entity_poly.type
_entity_poly.pdbx_seq_one_letter_code
_entity_poly.pdbx_strand_id
1 'polypeptide(L)'
;MIFDRTVTRRLPQARLWICLAAAFAFCVLMLPAAQAATVQPLEIVTRNGVQVFSVEIATTEQEKETGLMYRKELADGKGMLFDFSPEQEVSMWMKNTYISLDMIFIRADGTILRIAENTEPMSTRIIPSRGLAKGVLEVVAGTAKKYGIAPGDRIGHPLFNGK
;
A
#
# COMPACT_ATOMS: atom_id res chain seq x y z
N MET A 1 -27.56 47.30 63.08
CA MET A 1 -26.60 46.19 63.23
C MET A 1 -27.01 45.04 62.29
N ILE A 2 -26.50 45.03 61.09
CA ILE A 2 -26.92 44.11 60.00
C ILE A 2 -25.73 43.19 59.77
N PHE A 3 -25.92 41.89 60.04
CA PHE A 3 -24.93 40.85 59.70
C PHE A 3 -25.22 40.28 58.29
N ASP A 4 -24.34 40.59 57.38
CA ASP A 4 -24.30 39.96 56.08
C ASP A 4 -23.55 38.60 56.18
N ARG A 5 -24.23 37.50 55.81
CA ARG A 5 -23.66 36.17 55.72
C ARG A 5 -23.49 35.79 54.25
N THR A 6 -22.34 36.07 53.71
CA THR A 6 -21.93 35.52 52.40
C THR A 6 -21.68 34.01 52.53
N VAL A 7 -22.59 33.20 51.98
CA VAL A 7 -22.45 31.75 51.88
C VAL A 7 -21.68 31.41 50.62
N THR A 8 -20.39 31.19 50.74
CA THR A 8 -19.56 30.62 49.64
C THR A 8 -19.86 29.14 49.49
N ARG A 9 -20.67 28.78 48.49
CA ARG A 9 -20.87 27.38 48.06
C ARG A 9 -19.59 26.85 47.43
N ARG A 10 -18.83 26.03 48.12
CA ARG A 10 -17.75 25.22 47.57
C ARG A 10 -18.38 24.08 46.74
N LEU A 11 -18.15 24.08 45.45
CA LEU A 11 -18.52 22.94 44.58
C LEU A 11 -17.67 21.72 44.98
N PRO A 12 -18.25 20.53 45.12
CA PRO A 12 -17.50 19.35 45.51
C PRO A 12 -16.52 18.94 44.40
N GLN A 13 -15.22 18.86 44.73
CA GLN A 13 -14.13 18.49 43.85
C GLN A 13 -14.33 17.13 43.18
N ALA A 14 -15.16 16.26 43.72
CA ALA A 14 -15.50 14.95 43.16
C ALA A 14 -16.13 15.02 41.75
N ARG A 15 -16.86 16.10 41.41
CA ARG A 15 -17.47 16.26 40.08
C ARG A 15 -16.46 16.59 39.00
N LEU A 16 -15.35 17.23 39.36
CA LEU A 16 -14.28 17.57 38.39
C LEU A 16 -13.51 16.34 37.91
N TRP A 17 -13.27 15.38 38.82
CA TRP A 17 -12.57 14.13 38.50
C TRP A 17 -13.38 13.19 37.60
N ILE A 18 -14.71 13.17 37.74
CA ILE A 18 -15.61 12.35 36.93
C ILE A 18 -15.62 12.87 35.47
N CYS A 19 -15.62 14.20 35.28
CA CYS A 19 -15.57 14.78 33.92
C CYS A 19 -14.23 14.54 33.23
N LEU A 20 -13.10 14.57 33.94
CA LEU A 20 -11.77 14.28 33.39
C LEU A 20 -11.61 12.81 33.03
N ALA A 21 -12.13 11.89 33.83
CA ALA A 21 -12.09 10.45 33.52
C ALA A 21 -12.96 10.09 32.30
N ALA A 22 -14.13 10.71 32.15
CA ALA A 22 -15.00 10.51 30.99
C ALA A 22 -14.39 11.06 29.69
N ALA A 23 -13.69 12.21 29.74
CA ALA A 23 -12.98 12.77 28.59
C ALA A 23 -11.79 11.90 28.13
N PHE A 24 -11.07 11.30 29.09
CA PHE A 24 -9.96 10.41 28.79
C PHE A 24 -10.43 9.08 28.16
N ALA A 25 -11.53 8.51 28.68
CA ALA A 25 -12.14 7.29 28.12
C ALA A 25 -12.67 7.49 26.69
N PHE A 26 -13.19 8.68 26.35
CA PHE A 26 -13.67 9.00 25.00
C PHE A 26 -12.52 9.17 24.00
N CYS A 27 -11.36 9.68 24.42
CA CYS A 27 -10.20 9.88 23.54
C CYS A 27 -9.54 8.55 23.12
N VAL A 28 -9.63 7.49 23.95
CA VAL A 28 -9.04 6.16 23.62
C VAL A 28 -9.86 5.40 22.57
N LEU A 29 -11.15 5.71 22.38
CA LEU A 29 -12.03 5.04 21.40
C LEU A 29 -11.87 5.55 19.96
N MET A 30 -11.07 6.60 19.74
CA MET A 30 -10.83 7.20 18.42
C MET A 30 -9.48 6.83 17.80
N LEU A 31 -8.87 5.71 18.22
CA LEU A 31 -7.70 5.20 17.52
C LEU A 31 -8.15 4.73 16.13
N PRO A 32 -7.60 5.28 15.02
CA PRO A 32 -7.89 4.76 13.69
C PRO A 32 -7.44 3.30 13.66
N ALA A 33 -8.36 2.40 13.34
CA ALA A 33 -8.02 1.01 13.07
C ALA A 33 -7.02 1.03 11.90
N ALA A 34 -5.79 0.60 12.14
CA ALA A 34 -4.83 0.39 11.08
C ALA A 34 -5.45 -0.65 10.14
N GLN A 35 -5.87 -0.22 8.95
CA GLN A 35 -6.38 -1.11 7.93
C GLN A 35 -5.22 -1.99 7.49
N ALA A 36 -5.27 -3.28 7.84
CA ALA A 36 -4.30 -4.25 7.32
C ALA A 36 -4.45 -4.30 5.80
N ALA A 37 -3.35 -4.16 5.07
CA ALA A 37 -3.35 -4.27 3.63
C ALA A 37 -3.98 -5.62 3.23
N THR A 38 -4.94 -5.58 2.31
CA THR A 38 -5.59 -6.79 1.81
C THR A 38 -4.60 -7.58 0.98
N VAL A 39 -4.22 -8.77 1.44
CA VAL A 39 -3.34 -9.68 0.71
C VAL A 39 -4.18 -10.59 -0.17
N GLN A 40 -3.85 -10.67 -1.47
CA GLN A 40 -4.55 -11.49 -2.45
C GLN A 40 -3.58 -12.39 -3.23
N PRO A 41 -4.01 -13.56 -3.71
CA PRO A 41 -3.24 -14.36 -4.66
C PRO A 41 -3.24 -13.70 -6.03
N LEU A 42 -2.08 -13.75 -6.70
CA LEU A 42 -1.89 -13.30 -8.07
C LEU A 42 -1.12 -14.40 -8.82
N GLU A 43 -1.60 -14.77 -9.98
CA GLU A 43 -0.97 -15.77 -10.84
C GLU A 43 -0.21 -15.08 -11.99
N ILE A 44 0.97 -15.58 -12.32
CA ILE A 44 1.71 -15.20 -13.53
C ILE A 44 1.85 -16.45 -14.39
N VAL A 45 1.21 -16.44 -15.56
CA VAL A 45 1.29 -17.51 -16.55
C VAL A 45 2.44 -17.22 -17.49
N THR A 46 3.50 -17.99 -17.36
CA THR A 46 4.72 -17.89 -18.18
C THR A 46 4.86 -19.13 -19.06
N ARG A 47 5.80 -19.09 -20.00
CA ARG A 47 6.18 -20.29 -20.79
C ARG A 47 6.74 -21.43 -19.93
N ASN A 48 7.19 -21.15 -18.71
CA ASN A 48 7.75 -22.13 -17.78
C ASN A 48 6.70 -22.67 -16.79
N GLY A 49 5.43 -22.27 -16.92
CA GLY A 49 4.33 -22.65 -16.03
C GLY A 49 3.73 -21.48 -15.29
N VAL A 50 2.88 -21.77 -14.32
CA VAL A 50 2.18 -20.78 -13.51
C VAL A 50 2.94 -20.57 -12.21
N GLN A 51 3.18 -19.30 -11.89
CA GLN A 51 3.77 -18.86 -10.62
C GLN A 51 2.73 -18.11 -9.80
N VAL A 52 2.61 -18.43 -8.51
CA VAL A 52 1.64 -17.79 -7.61
C VAL A 52 2.36 -16.89 -6.62
N PHE A 53 1.91 -15.64 -6.54
CA PHE A 53 2.40 -14.64 -5.61
C PHE A 53 1.31 -14.27 -4.60
N SER A 54 1.70 -13.89 -3.39
CA SER A 54 0.84 -13.23 -2.41
C SER A 54 1.11 -11.73 -2.46
N VAL A 55 0.15 -10.93 -2.92
CA VAL A 55 0.35 -9.49 -3.13
C VAL A 55 -0.53 -8.64 -2.24
N GLU A 56 0.03 -7.60 -1.67
CA GLU A 56 -0.72 -6.51 -1.07
C GLU A 56 -1.28 -5.63 -2.20
N ILE A 57 -2.48 -5.08 -2.02
CA ILE A 57 -3.11 -4.24 -3.05
C ILE A 57 -3.05 -2.78 -2.61
N ALA A 58 -2.48 -1.91 -3.46
CA ALA A 58 -2.48 -0.46 -3.29
C ALA A 58 -3.52 0.17 -4.23
N THR A 59 -4.61 0.68 -3.67
CA THR A 59 -5.74 1.24 -4.42
C THR A 59 -5.89 2.74 -4.26
N THR A 60 -5.62 3.26 -3.05
CA THR A 60 -5.70 4.69 -2.78
C THR A 60 -4.43 5.41 -3.22
N GLU A 61 -4.53 6.71 -3.52
CA GLU A 61 -3.35 7.51 -3.87
C GLU A 61 -2.27 7.45 -2.79
N GLN A 62 -2.65 7.50 -1.52
CA GLN A 62 -1.72 7.42 -0.40
C GLN A 62 -1.01 6.06 -0.33
N GLU A 63 -1.73 4.95 -0.56
CA GLU A 63 -1.12 3.61 -0.62
C GLU A 63 -0.15 3.50 -1.79
N LYS A 64 -0.54 4.01 -2.98
CA LYS A 64 0.31 4.02 -4.18
C LYS A 64 1.55 4.89 -3.99
N GLU A 65 1.40 6.06 -3.35
CA GLU A 65 2.54 6.94 -3.06
C GLU A 65 3.51 6.32 -2.06
N THR A 66 3.00 5.63 -1.04
CA THR A 66 3.82 4.98 -0.02
C THR A 66 4.45 3.67 -0.52
N GLY A 67 3.66 2.82 -1.19
CA GLY A 67 4.12 1.55 -1.74
C GLY A 67 4.96 0.73 -0.76
N LEU A 68 6.12 0.27 -1.24
CA LEU A 68 7.10 -0.52 -0.47
C LEU A 68 8.17 0.35 0.23
N MET A 69 7.94 1.67 0.36
CA MET A 69 8.88 2.56 1.07
C MET A 69 9.16 2.07 2.49
N TYR A 70 10.39 2.32 2.94
CA TYR A 70 10.90 2.03 4.29
C TYR A 70 10.95 0.54 4.67
N ARG A 71 10.56 -0.38 3.78
CA ARG A 71 10.69 -1.82 4.01
C ARG A 71 12.15 -2.24 3.85
N LYS A 72 12.62 -3.07 4.78
CA LYS A 72 14.00 -3.58 4.78
C LYS A 72 14.13 -4.87 3.99
N GLU A 73 13.03 -5.58 3.79
CA GLU A 73 12.97 -6.86 3.08
C GLU A 73 11.62 -7.06 2.40
N LEU A 74 11.61 -7.87 1.36
CA LEU A 74 10.44 -8.42 0.70
C LEU A 74 10.74 -9.89 0.40
N ALA A 75 9.99 -10.80 1.00
CA ALA A 75 10.20 -12.23 0.82
C ALA A 75 9.87 -12.66 -0.62
N ASP A 76 10.55 -13.68 -1.09
CA ASP A 76 10.24 -14.32 -2.38
C ASP A 76 8.78 -14.81 -2.43
N GLY A 77 8.12 -14.65 -3.57
CA GLY A 77 6.69 -14.93 -3.72
C GLY A 77 5.75 -13.91 -3.08
N LYS A 78 6.28 -12.82 -2.52
CA LYS A 78 5.52 -11.66 -2.04
C LYS A 78 5.69 -10.47 -2.98
N GLY A 79 4.71 -9.55 -2.96
CA GLY A 79 4.77 -8.34 -3.76
C GLY A 79 3.70 -7.34 -3.37
N MET A 80 3.65 -6.25 -4.13
CA MET A 80 2.58 -5.25 -4.06
C MET A 80 2.05 -4.97 -5.45
N LEU A 81 0.73 -5.05 -5.61
CA LEU A 81 0.03 -4.73 -6.85
C LEU A 81 -0.63 -3.34 -6.69
N PHE A 82 -0.24 -2.43 -7.56
CA PHE A 82 -0.77 -1.07 -7.64
C PHE A 82 -1.89 -1.02 -8.68
N ASP A 83 -3.06 -0.52 -8.29
CA ASP A 83 -4.20 -0.30 -9.19
C ASP A 83 -4.18 1.14 -9.74
N PHE A 84 -3.94 1.26 -11.04
CA PHE A 84 -3.99 2.52 -11.80
C PHE A 84 -5.22 2.62 -12.70
N SER A 85 -6.34 2.02 -12.28
CA SER A 85 -7.60 2.13 -13.01
C SER A 85 -8.12 3.58 -13.08
N PRO A 86 -8.60 4.06 -14.24
CA PRO A 86 -8.54 3.41 -15.55
C PRO A 86 -7.10 3.33 -16.11
N GLU A 87 -6.86 2.44 -17.08
CA GLU A 87 -5.57 2.27 -17.76
C GLU A 87 -4.99 3.60 -18.25
N GLN A 88 -3.72 3.87 -17.93
CA GLN A 88 -3.03 5.13 -18.22
C GLN A 88 -1.52 4.94 -18.37
N GLU A 89 -0.78 5.96 -18.81
CA GLU A 89 0.67 5.97 -18.70
C GLU A 89 1.07 6.15 -17.23
N VAL A 90 1.87 5.21 -16.72
CA VAL A 90 2.30 5.16 -15.31
C VAL A 90 3.76 5.50 -15.20
N SER A 91 4.10 6.27 -14.18
CA SER A 91 5.48 6.61 -13.81
C SER A 91 5.73 6.21 -12.36
N MET A 92 6.74 5.34 -12.17
CA MET A 92 7.18 4.86 -10.86
C MET A 92 8.53 5.46 -10.48
N TRP A 93 8.94 5.28 -9.25
CA TRP A 93 10.23 5.65 -8.68
C TRP A 93 10.63 4.71 -7.54
N MET A 94 11.88 4.81 -7.09
CA MET A 94 12.41 4.06 -5.93
C MET A 94 12.67 4.97 -4.72
N LYS A 95 12.01 6.14 -4.65
CA LYS A 95 12.17 7.08 -3.52
C LYS A 95 11.85 6.37 -2.20
N ASN A 96 12.74 6.52 -1.21
CA ASN A 96 12.61 5.92 0.13
C ASN A 96 12.46 4.37 0.14
N THR A 97 12.78 3.68 -0.96
CA THR A 97 12.70 2.23 -1.08
C THR A 97 14.09 1.62 -0.97
N TYR A 98 14.34 0.89 0.11
CA TYR A 98 15.68 0.38 0.46
C TYR A 98 16.07 -0.91 -0.27
N ILE A 99 15.10 -1.64 -0.78
CA ILE A 99 15.28 -2.92 -1.48
C ILE A 99 15.19 -2.70 -2.98
N SER A 100 16.04 -3.39 -3.75
CA SER A 100 15.91 -3.43 -5.21
C SER A 100 14.70 -4.26 -5.61
N LEU A 101 13.96 -3.81 -6.61
CA LEU A 101 12.70 -4.41 -7.06
C LEU A 101 12.74 -4.69 -8.58
N ASP A 102 11.94 -5.66 -8.99
CA ASP A 102 11.47 -5.77 -10.38
C ASP A 102 10.07 -5.15 -10.44
N MET A 103 9.86 -4.17 -11.34
CA MET A 103 8.58 -3.51 -11.57
C MET A 103 7.97 -4.03 -12.87
N ILE A 104 6.84 -4.71 -12.78
CA ILE A 104 6.14 -5.36 -13.88
C ILE A 104 4.92 -4.51 -14.22
N PHE A 105 4.94 -3.85 -15.37
CA PHE A 105 3.84 -3.02 -15.88
C PHE A 105 2.86 -3.88 -16.65
N ILE A 106 1.54 -3.77 -16.34
CA ILE A 106 0.51 -4.69 -16.78
C ILE A 106 -0.63 -3.91 -17.44
N ARG A 107 -1.04 -4.33 -18.64
CA ARG A 107 -2.17 -3.77 -19.39
C ARG A 107 -3.51 -4.14 -18.76
N ALA A 108 -4.59 -3.51 -19.23
CA ALA A 108 -5.94 -3.80 -18.76
C ALA A 108 -6.40 -5.25 -19.02
N ASP A 109 -5.88 -5.90 -20.05
CA ASP A 109 -6.17 -7.30 -20.39
C ASP A 109 -5.33 -8.33 -19.61
N GLY A 110 -4.48 -7.85 -18.67
CA GLY A 110 -3.58 -8.68 -17.89
C GLY A 110 -2.26 -9.05 -18.58
N THR A 111 -2.02 -8.58 -19.80
CA THR A 111 -0.75 -8.84 -20.51
C THR A 111 0.38 -7.98 -19.93
N ILE A 112 1.53 -8.58 -19.65
CA ILE A 112 2.72 -7.83 -19.23
C ILE A 112 3.21 -6.96 -20.40
N LEU A 113 3.17 -5.64 -20.18
CA LEU A 113 3.63 -4.64 -21.13
C LEU A 113 5.16 -4.54 -21.16
N ARG A 114 5.76 -4.46 -19.96
CA ARG A 114 7.18 -4.17 -19.76
C ARG A 114 7.60 -4.56 -18.35
N ILE A 115 8.88 -4.88 -18.19
CA ILE A 115 9.52 -5.09 -16.89
C ILE A 115 10.71 -4.12 -16.75
N ALA A 116 10.82 -3.44 -15.62
CA ALA A 116 12.03 -2.76 -15.18
C ALA A 116 12.69 -3.62 -14.11
N GLU A 117 13.73 -4.34 -14.50
CA GLU A 117 14.42 -5.26 -13.61
C GLU A 117 15.49 -4.56 -12.77
N ASN A 118 15.73 -5.07 -11.56
CA ASN A 118 16.82 -4.67 -10.66
C ASN A 118 16.89 -3.15 -10.48
N THR A 119 15.75 -2.53 -10.15
CA THR A 119 15.66 -1.08 -9.97
C THR A 119 16.58 -0.60 -8.85
N GLU A 120 17.19 0.56 -9.03
CA GLU A 120 18.15 1.16 -8.09
C GLU A 120 17.45 1.67 -6.82
N PRO A 121 17.77 1.12 -5.62
CA PRO A 121 17.22 1.62 -4.36
C PRO A 121 17.46 3.11 -4.16
N MET A 122 16.51 3.79 -3.50
CA MET A 122 16.56 5.22 -3.15
C MET A 122 16.59 6.18 -4.33
N SER A 123 16.55 5.69 -5.57
CA SER A 123 16.59 6.52 -6.78
C SER A 123 15.26 7.27 -6.97
N THR A 124 15.35 8.56 -7.29
CA THR A 124 14.19 9.38 -7.67
C THR A 124 14.02 9.47 -9.19
N ARG A 125 14.84 8.73 -9.95
CA ARG A 125 14.71 8.65 -11.41
C ARG A 125 13.38 8.02 -11.79
N ILE A 126 12.69 8.65 -12.73
CA ILE A 126 11.40 8.16 -13.24
C ILE A 126 11.59 6.88 -14.04
N ILE A 127 10.75 5.89 -13.74
CA ILE A 127 10.65 4.59 -14.41
C ILE A 127 9.27 4.53 -15.09
N PRO A 128 9.17 4.92 -16.38
CA PRO A 128 7.89 5.00 -17.08
C PRO A 128 7.42 3.63 -17.56
N SER A 129 6.10 3.44 -17.65
CA SER A 129 5.48 2.25 -18.26
C SER A 129 5.76 2.12 -19.76
N ARG A 130 6.00 3.24 -20.46
CA ARG A 130 6.18 3.34 -21.91
C ARG A 130 4.99 2.81 -22.72
N GLY A 131 3.80 3.07 -22.23
CA GLY A 131 2.51 2.70 -22.79
C GLY A 131 1.46 2.61 -21.69
N LEU A 132 0.21 2.33 -22.09
CA LEU A 132 -0.90 2.25 -21.12
C LEU A 132 -0.74 1.02 -20.23
N ALA A 133 -0.82 1.23 -18.93
CA ALA A 133 -0.81 0.20 -17.90
C ALA A 133 -1.99 0.42 -16.93
N LYS A 134 -2.65 -0.65 -16.55
CA LYS A 134 -3.72 -0.66 -15.55
C LYS A 134 -3.19 -1.01 -14.16
N GLY A 135 -2.08 -1.73 -14.12
CA GLY A 135 -1.43 -2.09 -12.86
C GLY A 135 0.08 -2.16 -12.97
N VAL A 136 0.72 -2.08 -11.80
CA VAL A 136 2.15 -2.36 -11.65
C VAL A 136 2.29 -3.37 -10.51
N LEU A 137 3.00 -4.47 -10.77
CA LEU A 137 3.38 -5.43 -9.74
C LEU A 137 4.85 -5.20 -9.38
N GLU A 138 5.10 -4.92 -8.10
CA GLU A 138 6.44 -4.84 -7.53
C GLU A 138 6.77 -6.13 -6.78
N VAL A 139 7.91 -6.72 -7.10
CA VAL A 139 8.46 -7.94 -6.47
C VAL A 139 9.94 -7.73 -6.19
N VAL A 140 10.56 -8.59 -5.36
CA VAL A 140 11.99 -8.48 -5.10
C VAL A 140 12.80 -8.65 -6.39
N ALA A 141 13.88 -7.89 -6.52
CA ALA A 141 14.75 -7.90 -7.70
C ALA A 141 15.26 -9.33 -8.04
N GLY A 142 15.32 -9.62 -9.33
CA GLY A 142 15.72 -10.93 -9.85
C GLY A 142 14.58 -11.93 -9.98
N THR A 143 13.37 -11.59 -9.48
CA THR A 143 12.17 -12.44 -9.59
C THR A 143 11.81 -12.73 -11.04
N ALA A 144 11.83 -11.71 -11.91
CA ALA A 144 11.51 -11.88 -13.32
C ALA A 144 12.44 -12.91 -13.99
N LYS A 145 13.73 -12.78 -13.76
CA LYS A 145 14.73 -13.73 -14.27
C LYS A 145 14.56 -15.13 -13.68
N LYS A 146 14.36 -15.23 -12.37
CA LYS A 146 14.21 -16.50 -11.64
C LYS A 146 13.07 -17.35 -12.17
N TYR A 147 11.92 -16.74 -12.42
CA TYR A 147 10.72 -17.43 -12.87
C TYR A 147 10.49 -17.37 -14.37
N GLY A 148 11.37 -16.70 -15.13
CA GLY A 148 11.28 -16.57 -16.58
C GLY A 148 10.11 -15.69 -17.01
N ILE A 149 9.74 -14.70 -16.19
CA ILE A 149 8.66 -13.75 -16.47
C ILE A 149 9.14 -12.78 -17.55
N ALA A 150 8.33 -12.57 -18.59
CA ALA A 150 8.69 -11.74 -19.74
C ALA A 150 7.50 -10.88 -20.22
N PRO A 151 7.77 -9.78 -20.95
CA PRO A 151 6.71 -9.08 -21.67
C PRO A 151 5.94 -10.03 -22.59
N GLY A 152 4.60 -9.92 -22.58
CA GLY A 152 3.67 -10.82 -23.28
C GLY A 152 3.10 -11.95 -22.42
N ASP A 153 3.71 -12.28 -21.28
CA ASP A 153 3.11 -13.19 -20.29
C ASP A 153 1.84 -12.59 -19.68
N ARG A 154 1.01 -13.42 -19.03
CA ARG A 154 -0.31 -13.00 -18.54
C ARG A 154 -0.42 -13.07 -17.01
N ILE A 155 -1.06 -12.06 -16.47
CA ILE A 155 -1.41 -11.97 -15.05
C ILE A 155 -2.85 -12.43 -14.85
N GLY A 156 -3.06 -13.42 -13.97
CA GLY A 156 -4.35 -13.86 -13.46
C GLY A 156 -4.64 -13.17 -12.13
N HIS A 157 -5.49 -12.12 -12.17
CA HIS A 157 -5.94 -11.41 -10.97
C HIS A 157 -7.27 -10.68 -11.28
N PRO A 158 -8.21 -10.54 -10.30
CA PRO A 158 -9.49 -9.86 -10.53
C PRO A 158 -9.37 -8.45 -11.10
N LEU A 159 -8.32 -7.72 -10.79
CA LEU A 159 -8.05 -6.39 -11.33
C LEU A 159 -8.03 -6.37 -12.88
N PHE A 160 -7.56 -7.44 -13.52
CA PHE A 160 -7.39 -7.52 -14.99
C PHE A 160 -8.49 -8.32 -15.69
N ASN A 161 -9.34 -9.00 -14.93
CA ASN A 161 -10.49 -9.74 -15.46
C ASN A 161 -11.66 -8.78 -15.75
N GLY A 162 -11.41 -7.74 -16.55
CA GLY A 162 -12.45 -6.84 -17.04
C GLY A 162 -13.37 -7.57 -18.02
N LYS A 163 -14.70 -7.42 -17.81
CA LYS A 163 -15.75 -7.82 -18.76
C LYS A 163 -15.60 -7.07 -20.09
#